data_f8c2503776ada830f0354e119c6003ea
#
_entry.id   f8c2503776ada830f0354e119c6003ea
#
_cell.length_a   1.000
_cell.length_b   1.000
_cell.length_c   1.000
_cell.angle_alpha   90.00
_cell.angle_beta   90.00
_cell.angle_gamma   90.00
#
_symmetry.space_group_name_H-M   'P 1'
#
loop_
_entity.id
_entity.type
_entity.pdbx_description
1 polymer ?
#
loop_
_entity_poly.entity_id
_entity_poly.type
_entity_poly.pdbx_seq_one_letter_code
_entity_poly.pdbx_strand_id
1 'polypeptide(L)'
;MTAHNVLFLCTHNSARSILAEAILNSKGGDRFRAYSAGSAPGGAPNPDGLALLAERGHPIDGLYSKSWDAFAAPGAPEMHIIITVCDNAAGESCPLWPGRPASAHWGIADPSTVSGDETPRRAAFARAYDLLEQRIDRLLSLSDGLEGPALKRALAEIGSDSEGLRRNHALLQHCRSRRPQPIE
;
A
#
# COMPACT_ATOMS: atom_id res chain seq x y z
N MET A 1 -25.21 -4.25 0.77
CA MET A 1 -24.08 -4.69 1.63
C MET A 1 -23.28 -3.44 1.99
N THR A 2 -22.88 -3.29 3.25
CA THR A 2 -22.02 -2.16 3.66
C THR A 2 -20.58 -2.44 3.21
N ALA A 3 -19.91 -1.47 2.60
CA ALA A 3 -18.51 -1.59 2.19
C ALA A 3 -17.59 -1.81 3.39
N HIS A 4 -16.56 -2.63 3.25
CA HIS A 4 -15.52 -2.78 4.24
C HIS A 4 -14.55 -1.58 4.17
N ASN A 5 -14.44 -0.83 5.25
CA ASN A 5 -13.48 0.26 5.36
C ASN A 5 -12.08 -0.29 5.69
N VAL A 6 -11.11 0.04 4.86
CA VAL A 6 -9.71 -0.38 4.97
C VAL A 6 -8.82 0.84 5.16
N LEU A 7 -8.03 0.88 6.23
CA LEU A 7 -7.08 1.96 6.50
C LEU A 7 -5.65 1.48 6.28
N PHE A 8 -4.95 2.09 5.34
CA PHE A 8 -3.53 1.87 5.10
C PHE A 8 -2.69 2.88 5.90
N LEU A 9 -1.77 2.37 6.70
CA LEU A 9 -0.92 3.17 7.58
C LEU A 9 0.55 3.14 7.18
N CYS A 10 1.17 4.30 7.18
CA CYS A 10 2.63 4.46 7.17
C CYS A 10 3.02 5.65 8.07
N THR A 11 4.31 5.98 8.18
CA THR A 11 4.73 7.11 9.02
C THR A 11 4.30 8.46 8.42
N HIS A 12 4.66 8.74 7.18
CA HIS A 12 4.48 10.09 6.59
C HIS A 12 3.21 10.27 5.77
N ASN A 13 2.48 9.22 5.45
CA ASN A 13 1.30 9.26 4.55
C ASN A 13 1.56 10.07 3.26
N SER A 14 2.69 9.80 2.62
CA SER A 14 3.10 10.53 1.40
C SER A 14 3.28 9.62 0.18
N ALA A 15 3.66 8.34 0.35
CA ALA A 15 3.93 7.42 -0.75
C ALA A 15 3.12 6.12 -0.63
N ARG A 16 3.63 5.11 0.07
CA ARG A 16 3.09 3.74 0.10
C ARG A 16 1.62 3.64 0.46
N SER A 17 1.17 4.30 1.51
CA SER A 17 -0.23 4.29 1.95
C SER A 17 -1.15 5.04 0.99
N ILE A 18 -0.67 6.11 0.36
CA ILE A 18 -1.39 6.85 -0.69
C ILE A 18 -1.59 5.97 -1.94
N LEU A 19 -0.54 5.27 -2.39
CA LEU A 19 -0.65 4.31 -3.49
C LEU A 19 -1.70 3.23 -3.19
N ALA A 20 -1.65 2.63 -1.98
CA ALA A 20 -2.59 1.60 -1.57
C ALA A 20 -4.04 2.10 -1.53
N GLU A 21 -4.29 3.31 -0.99
CA GLU A 21 -5.61 3.96 -0.97
C GLU A 21 -6.16 4.10 -2.39
N ALA A 22 -5.39 4.64 -3.31
CA ALA A 22 -5.81 4.86 -4.68
C ALA A 22 -6.11 3.54 -5.43
N ILE A 23 -5.23 2.54 -5.29
CA ILE A 23 -5.39 1.24 -5.94
C ILE A 23 -6.67 0.54 -5.45
N LEU A 24 -6.88 0.46 -4.12
CA LEU A 24 -8.04 -0.23 -3.58
C LEU A 24 -9.35 0.50 -3.89
N ASN A 25 -9.38 1.83 -3.86
CA ASN A 25 -10.57 2.58 -4.24
C ASN A 25 -10.92 2.43 -5.73
N SER A 26 -9.94 2.25 -6.61
CA SER A 26 -10.19 1.98 -8.03
C SER A 26 -10.68 0.55 -8.32
N LYS A 27 -10.20 -0.44 -7.54
CA LYS A 27 -10.45 -1.87 -7.82
C LYS A 27 -11.52 -2.49 -6.90
N GLY A 28 -11.76 -1.89 -5.73
CA GLY A 28 -12.60 -2.46 -4.67
C GLY A 28 -14.11 -2.41 -4.93
N GLY A 29 -14.56 -1.58 -5.87
CA GLY A 29 -15.97 -1.42 -6.20
C GLY A 29 -16.80 -1.05 -4.97
N ASP A 30 -18.00 -1.65 -4.86
CA ASP A 30 -18.90 -1.43 -3.73
C ASP A 30 -18.53 -2.24 -2.47
N ARG A 31 -17.54 -3.15 -2.57
CA ARG A 31 -17.13 -4.03 -1.47
C ARG A 31 -16.17 -3.38 -0.50
N PHE A 32 -15.33 -2.46 -0.97
CA PHE A 32 -14.28 -1.85 -0.19
C PHE A 32 -14.24 -0.34 -0.35
N ARG A 33 -13.92 0.35 0.74
CA ARG A 33 -13.57 1.76 0.75
C ARG A 33 -12.24 1.92 1.46
N ALA A 34 -11.25 2.46 0.75
CA ALA A 34 -9.91 2.63 1.27
C ALA A 34 -9.67 4.05 1.77
N TYR A 35 -8.87 4.12 2.81
CA TYR A 35 -8.33 5.34 3.42
C TYR A 35 -6.85 5.15 3.67
N SER A 36 -6.12 6.22 3.82
CA SER A 36 -4.73 6.19 4.26
C SER A 36 -4.44 7.24 5.32
N ALA A 37 -3.47 6.98 6.19
CA ALA A 37 -3.04 7.94 7.21
C ALA A 37 -1.58 7.68 7.62
N GLY A 38 -1.02 8.63 8.38
CA GLY A 38 0.32 8.53 8.95
C GLY A 38 0.35 8.92 10.42
N SER A 39 1.34 8.39 11.15
CA SER A 39 1.63 8.79 12.54
C SER A 39 2.25 10.20 12.60
N ALA A 40 3.03 10.56 11.58
CA ALA A 40 3.68 11.87 11.43
C ALA A 40 3.54 12.34 9.95
N PRO A 41 2.35 12.80 9.55
CA PRO A 41 2.08 13.12 8.14
C PRO A 41 3.01 14.20 7.61
N GLY A 42 3.58 13.97 6.41
CA GLY A 42 4.57 14.84 5.78
C GLY A 42 4.02 16.05 5.04
N GLY A 43 2.73 16.36 5.19
CA GLY A 43 2.08 17.53 4.61
C GLY A 43 1.48 17.32 3.22
N ALA A 44 2.15 16.60 2.31
CA ALA A 44 1.66 16.37 0.96
C ALA A 44 2.06 14.97 0.42
N PRO A 45 1.26 14.38 -0.48
CA PRO A 45 1.65 13.19 -1.23
C PRO A 45 2.89 13.44 -2.09
N ASN A 46 3.70 12.40 -2.26
CA ASN A 46 4.91 12.46 -3.08
C ASN A 46 4.54 12.64 -4.57
N PRO A 47 5.15 13.62 -5.28
CA PRO A 47 4.80 13.91 -6.67
C PRO A 47 5.09 12.74 -7.63
N ASP A 48 6.16 11.96 -7.42
CA ASP A 48 6.45 10.77 -8.25
C ASP A 48 5.36 9.70 -8.09
N GLY A 49 4.80 9.56 -6.86
CA GLY A 49 3.68 8.68 -6.59
C GLY A 49 2.39 9.12 -7.26
N LEU A 50 2.07 10.42 -7.19
CA LEU A 50 0.89 10.99 -7.86
C LEU A 50 0.99 10.88 -9.37
N ALA A 51 2.16 11.14 -9.95
CA ALA A 51 2.40 11.01 -11.38
C ALA A 51 2.18 9.56 -11.84
N LEU A 52 2.72 8.58 -11.11
CA LEU A 52 2.51 7.16 -11.43
C LEU A 52 1.03 6.76 -11.34
N LEU A 53 0.31 7.21 -10.31
CA LEU A 53 -1.12 6.93 -10.18
C LEU A 53 -1.92 7.49 -11.36
N ALA A 54 -1.65 8.73 -11.76
CA ALA A 54 -2.29 9.34 -12.92
C ALA A 54 -1.99 8.59 -14.23
N GLU A 55 -0.73 8.17 -14.43
CA GLU A 55 -0.31 7.34 -15.59
C GLU A 55 -1.01 5.97 -15.63
N ARG A 56 -1.28 5.39 -14.46
CA ARG A 56 -2.01 4.13 -14.32
C ARG A 56 -3.55 4.31 -14.37
N GLY A 57 -4.03 5.54 -14.56
CA GLY A 57 -5.46 5.85 -14.70
C GLY A 57 -6.24 5.94 -13.39
N HIS A 58 -5.54 6.09 -12.26
CA HIS A 58 -6.21 6.30 -10.97
C HIS A 58 -6.59 7.77 -10.78
N PRO A 59 -7.78 8.07 -10.22
CA PRO A 59 -8.09 9.40 -9.75
C PRO A 59 -7.12 9.83 -8.64
N ILE A 60 -6.53 11.01 -8.78
CA ILE A 60 -5.62 11.57 -7.78
C ILE A 60 -6.25 12.72 -6.97
N ASP A 61 -7.36 13.24 -7.44
CA ASP A 61 -8.12 14.27 -6.75
C ASP A 61 -8.62 13.75 -5.39
N GLY A 62 -8.38 14.53 -4.35
CA GLY A 62 -8.74 14.14 -2.99
C GLY A 62 -7.74 13.28 -2.24
N LEU A 63 -6.62 12.89 -2.86
CA LEU A 63 -5.50 12.26 -2.16
C LEU A 63 -4.69 13.34 -1.42
N TYR A 64 -4.56 13.21 -0.10
CA TYR A 64 -3.79 14.12 0.75
C TYR A 64 -3.21 13.40 1.96
N SER A 65 -2.14 13.94 2.52
CA SER A 65 -1.53 13.44 3.75
C SER A 65 -2.38 13.83 4.97
N LYS A 66 -2.66 12.87 5.84
CA LYS A 66 -3.51 13.05 7.02
C LYS A 66 -3.03 12.23 8.21
N SER A 67 -3.28 12.75 9.43
CA SER A 67 -2.96 12.02 10.65
C SER A 67 -3.92 10.85 10.87
N TRP A 68 -3.42 9.76 11.42
CA TRP A 68 -4.23 8.64 11.88
C TRP A 68 -5.21 9.00 13.00
N ASP A 69 -4.94 10.08 13.77
CA ASP A 69 -5.84 10.58 14.80
C ASP A 69 -7.21 10.97 14.24
N ALA A 70 -7.25 11.39 12.97
CA ALA A 70 -8.51 11.70 12.29
C ALA A 70 -9.46 10.50 12.22
N PHE A 71 -8.92 9.28 12.20
CA PHE A 71 -9.68 8.04 12.14
C PHE A 71 -9.95 7.40 13.52
N ALA A 72 -9.30 7.90 14.56
CA ALA A 72 -9.56 7.52 15.95
C ALA A 72 -10.53 8.48 16.64
N ALA A 73 -10.85 9.62 16.02
CA ALA A 73 -11.73 10.66 16.56
C ALA A 73 -13.21 10.21 16.58
N PRO A 74 -14.02 10.75 17.50
CA PRO A 74 -15.47 10.54 17.49
C PRO A 74 -16.11 10.97 16.16
N GLY A 75 -16.96 10.11 15.58
CA GLY A 75 -17.61 10.35 14.29
C GLY A 75 -16.77 9.97 13.07
N ALA A 76 -15.53 9.49 13.25
CA ALA A 76 -14.76 8.92 12.16
C ALA A 76 -15.43 7.63 11.63
N PRO A 77 -15.22 7.28 10.34
CA PRO A 77 -15.69 6.01 9.82
C PRO A 77 -15.11 4.84 10.62
N GLU A 78 -15.94 3.86 10.97
CA GLU A 78 -15.44 2.63 11.59
C GLU A 78 -14.57 1.85 10.61
N MET A 79 -13.36 1.49 11.04
CA MET A 79 -12.44 0.70 10.25
C MET A 79 -12.66 -0.80 10.50
N HIS A 80 -12.77 -1.57 9.44
CA HIS A 80 -12.90 -3.03 9.50
C HIS A 80 -11.54 -3.73 9.37
N ILE A 81 -10.63 -3.12 8.61
CA ILE A 81 -9.28 -3.65 8.35
C ILE A 81 -8.26 -2.52 8.47
N ILE A 82 -7.14 -2.78 9.13
CA ILE A 82 -5.99 -1.87 9.22
C ILE A 82 -4.74 -2.60 8.71
N ILE A 83 -4.05 -1.97 7.76
CA ILE A 83 -2.86 -2.52 7.13
C ILE A 83 -1.71 -1.52 7.26
N THR A 84 -0.68 -1.87 8.01
CA THR A 84 0.56 -1.09 8.03
C THR A 84 1.43 -1.48 6.83
N VAL A 85 1.92 -0.50 6.07
CA VAL A 85 2.72 -0.72 4.85
C VAL A 85 4.19 -0.32 5.01
N CYS A 86 4.61 0.16 6.17
CA CYS A 86 6.01 0.39 6.51
C CYS A 86 6.34 -0.20 7.88
N ASP A 87 7.60 -0.63 8.05
CA ASP A 87 8.06 -1.30 9.26
C ASP A 87 8.03 -0.36 10.48
N ASN A 88 8.32 0.92 10.29
CA ASN A 88 8.27 1.92 11.36
C ASN A 88 6.84 2.05 11.93
N ALA A 89 5.83 2.20 11.08
CA ALA A 89 4.45 2.28 11.54
C ALA A 89 3.96 1.00 12.22
N ALA A 90 4.52 -0.17 11.86
CA ALA A 90 4.22 -1.43 12.53
C ALA A 90 4.79 -1.50 13.96
N GLY A 91 5.87 -0.78 14.22
CA GLY A 91 6.51 -0.70 15.55
C GLY A 91 5.99 0.41 16.45
N GLU A 92 5.18 1.32 15.93
CA GLU A 92 4.63 2.44 16.69
C GLU A 92 3.41 2.01 17.54
N SER A 93 3.19 2.72 18.65
CA SER A 93 1.98 2.56 19.46
C SER A 93 0.78 3.16 18.72
N CYS A 94 0.07 2.32 17.97
CA CYS A 94 -1.15 2.74 17.29
C CYS A 94 -2.24 3.20 18.26
N PRO A 95 -3.09 4.16 17.86
CA PRO A 95 -4.31 4.48 18.61
C PRO A 95 -5.20 3.25 18.83
N LEU A 96 -6.03 3.31 19.85
CA LEU A 96 -7.08 2.31 20.01
C LEU A 96 -8.18 2.58 18.98
N TRP A 97 -8.32 1.65 18.05
CA TRP A 97 -9.32 1.76 16.99
C TRP A 97 -10.68 1.28 17.47
N PRO A 98 -11.76 2.06 17.28
CA PRO A 98 -13.12 1.57 17.52
C PRO A 98 -13.41 0.30 16.71
N GLY A 99 -14.24 -0.59 17.25
CA GLY A 99 -14.70 -1.79 16.53
C GLY A 99 -13.70 -2.97 16.50
N ARG A 100 -12.45 -2.81 16.97
CA ARG A 100 -11.41 -3.85 16.95
C ARG A 100 -11.16 -4.42 15.54
N PRO A 101 -10.71 -3.60 14.58
CA PRO A 101 -10.49 -4.03 13.21
C PRO A 101 -9.47 -5.18 13.11
N ALA A 102 -9.61 -6.00 12.07
CA ALA A 102 -8.56 -6.95 11.72
C ALA A 102 -7.32 -6.19 11.28
N SER A 103 -6.15 -6.54 11.80
CA SER A 103 -4.90 -5.85 11.48
C SER A 103 -3.86 -6.79 10.89
N ALA A 104 -3.10 -6.29 9.93
CA ALA A 104 -1.97 -6.99 9.31
C ALA A 104 -0.86 -6.01 8.93
N HIS A 105 0.33 -6.57 8.69
CA HIS A 105 1.49 -5.84 8.21
C HIS A 105 1.85 -6.28 6.79
N TRP A 106 1.91 -5.32 5.87
CA TRP A 106 2.32 -5.50 4.48
C TRP A 106 3.57 -4.68 4.18
N GLY A 107 4.66 -4.94 4.86
CA GLY A 107 5.93 -4.21 4.74
C GLY A 107 6.39 -4.09 3.29
N ILE A 108 6.68 -2.85 2.86
CA ILE A 108 7.14 -2.50 1.51
C ILE A 108 8.28 -1.51 1.65
N ALA A 109 9.35 -1.73 0.87
CA ALA A 109 10.46 -0.79 0.79
C ALA A 109 9.96 0.62 0.42
N ASP A 110 10.52 1.63 1.08
CA ASP A 110 10.12 3.01 0.84
C ASP A 110 10.66 3.53 -0.50
N PRO A 111 9.81 3.77 -1.51
CA PRO A 111 10.26 4.28 -2.80
C PRO A 111 10.79 5.71 -2.72
N SER A 112 10.38 6.49 -1.71
CA SER A 112 10.81 7.89 -1.55
C SER A 112 12.25 8.05 -1.06
N THR A 113 12.88 6.97 -0.59
CA THR A 113 14.30 6.98 -0.18
C THR A 113 15.27 6.94 -1.36
N VAL A 114 14.80 6.59 -2.55
CA VAL A 114 15.62 6.59 -3.76
C VAL A 114 15.80 8.03 -4.22
N SER A 115 17.04 8.53 -4.15
CA SER A 115 17.44 9.86 -4.57
C SER A 115 18.12 9.84 -5.95
N GLY A 116 18.34 11.02 -6.52
CA GLY A 116 19.03 11.18 -7.79
C GLY A 116 18.08 11.30 -8.99
N ASP A 117 18.44 10.70 -10.10
CA ASP A 117 17.75 10.82 -11.38
C ASP A 117 16.30 10.33 -11.33
N GLU A 118 15.47 10.84 -12.21
CA GLU A 118 14.05 10.48 -12.33
C GLU A 118 13.84 8.99 -12.58
N THR A 119 14.64 8.38 -13.47
CA THR A 119 14.48 6.98 -13.86
C THR A 119 14.55 6.00 -12.69
N PRO A 120 15.56 6.01 -11.80
CA PRO A 120 15.58 5.11 -10.64
C PRO A 120 14.46 5.42 -9.62
N ARG A 121 14.08 6.69 -9.44
CA ARG A 121 12.96 7.05 -8.55
C ARG A 121 11.64 6.47 -9.08
N ARG A 122 11.32 6.70 -10.36
CA ARG A 122 10.12 6.15 -11.00
C ARG A 122 10.09 4.63 -10.95
N ALA A 123 11.22 3.97 -11.16
CA ALA A 123 11.32 2.52 -11.04
C ALA A 123 11.04 2.01 -9.61
N ALA A 124 11.45 2.75 -8.58
CA ALA A 124 11.16 2.42 -7.19
C ALA A 124 9.67 2.53 -6.88
N PHE A 125 9.01 3.62 -7.32
CA PHE A 125 7.57 3.80 -7.18
C PHE A 125 6.77 2.75 -7.95
N ALA A 126 7.19 2.40 -9.17
CA ALA A 126 6.54 1.33 -9.95
C ALA A 126 6.62 -0.02 -9.23
N ARG A 127 7.78 -0.39 -8.66
CA ARG A 127 7.90 -1.63 -7.87
C ARG A 127 7.01 -1.64 -6.63
N ALA A 128 6.93 -0.52 -5.91
CA ALA A 128 6.04 -0.41 -4.75
C ALA A 128 4.56 -0.53 -5.15
N TYR A 129 4.17 0.11 -6.24
CA TYR A 129 2.84 0.02 -6.83
C TYR A 129 2.50 -1.42 -7.21
N ASP A 130 3.35 -2.09 -7.99
CA ASP A 130 3.10 -3.44 -8.50
C ASP A 130 2.93 -4.45 -7.34
N LEU A 131 3.73 -4.31 -6.26
CA LEU A 131 3.60 -5.16 -5.08
C LEU A 131 2.31 -4.88 -4.30
N LEU A 132 1.93 -3.62 -4.14
CA LEU A 132 0.66 -3.23 -3.51
C LEU A 132 -0.53 -3.74 -4.32
N GLU A 133 -0.50 -3.58 -5.64
CA GLU A 133 -1.56 -4.04 -6.52
C GLU A 133 -1.76 -5.56 -6.41
N GLN A 134 -0.68 -6.35 -6.44
CA GLN A 134 -0.75 -7.80 -6.24
C GLN A 134 -1.38 -8.20 -4.90
N ARG A 135 -1.00 -7.52 -3.82
CA ARG A 135 -1.56 -7.78 -2.48
C ARG A 135 -3.04 -7.38 -2.40
N ILE A 136 -3.40 -6.26 -3.01
CA ILE A 136 -4.79 -5.80 -3.09
C ILE A 136 -5.62 -6.76 -3.93
N ASP A 137 -5.12 -7.27 -5.05
CA ASP A 137 -5.83 -8.29 -5.86
C ASP A 137 -6.10 -9.57 -5.05
N ARG A 138 -5.16 -9.98 -4.21
CA ARG A 138 -5.38 -11.10 -3.28
C ARG A 138 -6.42 -10.77 -2.20
N LEU A 139 -6.41 -9.55 -1.64
CA LEU A 139 -7.47 -9.10 -0.73
C LEU A 139 -8.83 -9.17 -1.39
N LEU A 140 -8.95 -8.69 -2.62
CA LEU A 140 -10.20 -8.71 -3.40
C LEU A 140 -10.67 -10.13 -3.73
N SER A 141 -9.77 -11.10 -3.79
CA SER A 141 -10.08 -12.51 -4.04
C SER A 141 -10.54 -13.27 -2.79
N LEU A 142 -10.44 -12.67 -1.61
CA LEU A 142 -10.94 -13.31 -0.38
C LEU A 142 -12.46 -13.47 -0.44
N SER A 143 -12.95 -14.59 0.11
CA SER A 143 -14.38 -14.89 0.16
C SER A 143 -15.13 -13.85 1.00
N ASP A 144 -16.31 -13.47 0.54
CA ASP A 144 -17.23 -12.64 1.30
C ASP A 144 -17.62 -13.35 2.61
N GLY A 145 -17.63 -12.59 3.70
CA GLY A 145 -17.95 -13.13 5.02
C GLY A 145 -16.79 -13.73 5.79
N LEU A 146 -15.53 -13.58 5.30
CA LEU A 146 -14.35 -13.92 6.09
C LEU A 146 -14.17 -12.88 7.20
N GLU A 147 -14.24 -13.30 8.46
CA GLU A 147 -14.19 -12.40 9.63
C GLU A 147 -13.25 -12.91 10.71
N GLY A 148 -12.99 -12.05 11.71
CA GLY A 148 -12.27 -12.39 12.94
C GLY A 148 -10.89 -13.02 12.69
N PRO A 149 -10.53 -14.11 13.40
CA PRO A 149 -9.21 -14.73 13.29
C PRO A 149 -8.89 -15.27 11.89
N ALA A 150 -9.90 -15.70 11.12
CA ALA A 150 -9.72 -16.21 9.75
C ALA A 150 -9.31 -15.08 8.80
N LEU A 151 -9.98 -13.94 8.87
CA LEU A 151 -9.60 -12.75 8.11
C LEU A 151 -8.18 -12.28 8.47
N LYS A 152 -7.88 -12.21 9.77
CA LYS A 152 -6.55 -11.80 10.24
C LYS A 152 -5.43 -12.70 9.69
N ARG A 153 -5.63 -14.02 9.67
CA ARG A 153 -4.66 -14.96 9.08
C ARG A 153 -4.49 -14.73 7.58
N ALA A 154 -5.59 -14.63 6.84
CA ALA A 154 -5.55 -14.38 5.39
C ALA A 154 -4.80 -13.08 5.05
N LEU A 155 -5.07 -12.01 5.79
CA LEU A 155 -4.36 -10.72 5.63
C LEU A 155 -2.86 -10.84 5.93
N ALA A 156 -2.48 -11.59 6.98
CA ALA A 156 -1.08 -11.83 7.33
C ALA A 156 -0.36 -12.68 6.26
N GLU A 157 -1.02 -13.69 5.70
CA GLU A 157 -0.50 -14.49 4.60
C GLU A 157 -0.24 -13.64 3.34
N ILE A 158 -1.15 -12.73 3.00
CA ILE A 158 -0.96 -11.78 1.90
C ILE A 158 0.30 -10.92 2.14
N GLY A 159 0.49 -10.43 3.36
CA GLY A 159 1.64 -9.60 3.71
C GLY A 159 2.98 -10.34 3.72
N SER A 160 2.98 -11.61 4.08
CA SER A 160 4.19 -12.44 4.19
C SER A 160 4.65 -13.05 2.87
N ASP A 161 3.85 -12.96 1.80
CA ASP A 161 4.13 -13.62 0.54
C ASP A 161 5.32 -12.99 -0.18
N SER A 162 6.44 -13.72 -0.17
CA SER A 162 7.70 -13.33 -0.80
C SER A 162 7.75 -13.63 -2.31
N GLU A 163 6.71 -14.18 -2.91
CA GLU A 163 6.72 -14.49 -4.35
C GLU A 163 6.77 -13.23 -5.22
N GLY A 164 6.16 -12.13 -4.80
CA GLY A 164 6.32 -10.84 -5.46
C GLY A 164 7.76 -10.34 -5.46
N LEU A 165 8.50 -10.57 -4.39
CA LEU A 165 9.93 -10.23 -4.28
C LEU A 165 10.81 -11.13 -5.17
N ARG A 166 10.50 -12.41 -5.31
CA ARG A 166 11.29 -13.37 -6.13
C ARG A 166 11.11 -13.14 -7.62
N ARG A 167 9.91 -12.81 -8.10
CA ARG A 167 9.67 -12.50 -9.52
C ARG A 167 10.42 -11.25 -9.96
N ASN A 168 10.46 -10.21 -9.13
CA ASN A 168 11.25 -9.01 -9.40
C ASN A 168 12.77 -9.28 -9.40
N HIS A 169 13.25 -10.18 -8.54
CA HIS A 169 14.67 -10.56 -8.51
C HIS A 169 15.08 -11.37 -9.74
N ALA A 170 14.23 -12.27 -10.22
CA ALA A 170 14.45 -13.07 -11.43
C ALA A 170 14.47 -12.21 -12.70
N LEU A 171 13.58 -11.21 -12.80
CA LEU A 171 13.57 -10.27 -13.93
C LEU A 171 14.83 -9.39 -13.98
N LEU A 172 15.34 -8.96 -12.81
CA LEU A 172 16.58 -8.18 -12.74
C LEU A 172 17.83 -8.98 -13.10
N GLN A 173 17.85 -10.30 -12.83
CA GLN A 173 18.93 -11.19 -13.25
C GLN A 173 18.91 -11.44 -14.76
N HIS A 174 17.73 -11.49 -15.37
CA HIS A 174 17.60 -11.69 -16.82
C HIS A 174 18.04 -10.46 -17.64
N CYS A 175 17.86 -9.25 -17.11
CA CYS A 175 18.39 -8.02 -17.74
C CYS A 175 19.92 -7.88 -17.64
N ARG A 176 20.55 -8.48 -16.63
CA ARG A 176 22.02 -8.43 -16.46
C ARG A 176 22.78 -9.42 -17.35
N SER A 177 22.12 -10.45 -17.87
CA SER A 177 22.75 -11.49 -18.70
C SER A 177 22.86 -11.13 -20.20
N ARG A 178 22.25 -10.04 -20.64
CA ARG A 178 22.42 -9.53 -22.01
C ARG A 178 23.51 -8.45 -22.07
N ARG A 179 24.76 -8.85 -21.86
CA ARG A 179 25.88 -8.03 -22.31
C ARG A 179 25.97 -8.16 -23.84
N PRO A 180 26.10 -7.05 -24.59
CA PRO A 180 26.43 -7.14 -26.01
C PRO A 180 27.79 -7.80 -26.15
N GLN A 181 27.88 -8.78 -27.04
CA GLN A 181 29.14 -9.39 -27.46
C GLN A 181 29.93 -8.31 -28.19
N PRO A 182 31.27 -8.22 -28.00
CA PRO A 182 32.11 -7.33 -28.80
C PRO A 182 32.08 -7.79 -30.25
N ILE A 183 31.90 -6.84 -31.15
CA ILE A 183 31.99 -7.05 -32.61
C ILE A 183 33.49 -7.11 -32.92
N GLU A 184 33.99 -8.22 -33.40
CA GLU A 184 35.31 -8.35 -34.07
C GLU A 184 35.25 -7.75 -35.47
#